data_c7c4b947392e316b0c98a36c9d16a531
#
_entry.id   c7c4b947392e316b0c98a36c9d16a531
#
_cell.length_a   1.000
_cell.length_b   1.000
_cell.length_c   1.000
_cell.angle_alpha   90.00
_cell.angle_beta   90.00
_cell.angle_gamma   90.00
#
_symmetry.space_group_name_H-M   'P 1'
#
loop_
_entity.id
_entity.type
_entity.pdbx_description
1 polymer ?
#
loop_
_entity_poly.entity_id
_entity_poly.type
_entity_poly.pdbx_seq_one_letter_code
_entity_poly.pdbx_strand_id
1 'polypeptide(L)'
;ALLKDIVPTAVELTFCGGEAEALAALANKVLAKYANEPKDELRINFCIDPIIKSLSVKGTCGCKENERNCFDVIAELIKATAEYKRVKVVNVSGATFSNAGSTIVEELAFTLSAAHEYLVKLMEKGLTIDEVARKIRFTFAVTANYFLEMAKFRAARMLWANIVKAYNPAKDCSMKMVAHAVTSTWNQTVYDPYVN
;
A
#
# COMPACT_ATOMS: atom_id res chain seq x y z
N ALA A 1 -6.34 -21.50 10.85
CA ALA A 1 -5.22 -22.45 10.72
C ALA A 1 -3.91 -21.73 10.37
N LEU A 2 -3.86 -20.94 9.27
CA LEU A 2 -2.64 -20.33 8.72
C LEU A 2 -1.87 -19.43 9.71
N LEU A 3 -2.56 -18.75 10.61
CA LEU A 3 -1.98 -17.82 11.59
C LEU A 3 -1.79 -18.50 12.98
N LYS A 4 -1.90 -19.79 13.05
CA LYS A 4 -1.71 -20.52 14.29
C LYS A 4 -0.30 -20.38 14.82
N ASP A 5 0.34 -20.30 15.52
CA ASP A 5 1.75 -20.27 15.96
C ASP A 5 2.61 -19.12 15.37
N ILE A 6 1.98 -18.09 14.74
CA ILE A 6 2.68 -16.90 14.30
C ILE A 6 2.70 -15.84 15.41
N VAL A 7 3.89 -15.34 15.72
CA VAL A 7 4.09 -14.21 16.63
C VAL A 7 4.08 -12.91 15.81
N PRO A 8 2.98 -12.14 15.83
CA PRO A 8 2.77 -11.00 14.92
C PRO A 8 3.65 -9.78 15.23
N THR A 9 4.27 -9.77 16.41
CA THR A 9 5.24 -8.73 16.81
C THR A 9 6.64 -9.02 16.27
N ALA A 10 6.97 -10.30 16.00
CA ALA A 10 8.27 -10.71 15.47
C ALA A 10 8.35 -10.64 13.94
N VAL A 11 7.22 -10.78 13.24
CA VAL A 11 7.18 -10.83 11.77
C VAL A 11 6.20 -9.79 11.21
N GLU A 12 6.46 -9.33 9.99
CA GLU A 12 5.55 -8.47 9.25
C GLU A 12 4.59 -9.34 8.42
N LEU A 13 3.30 -9.20 8.68
CA LEU A 13 2.25 -9.92 7.96
C LEU A 13 1.71 -9.04 6.83
N THR A 14 1.66 -9.58 5.62
CA THR A 14 1.09 -8.88 4.46
C THR A 14 0.00 -9.73 3.83
N PHE A 15 -1.19 -9.17 3.72
CA PHE A 15 -2.36 -9.80 3.10
C PHE A 15 -2.66 -9.11 1.78
N CYS A 16 -2.49 -9.83 0.68
CA CYS A 16 -2.70 -9.34 -0.68
C CYS A 16 -3.75 -10.22 -1.40
N GLY A 17 -4.46 -9.60 -2.34
CA GLY A 17 -5.46 -10.28 -3.18
C GLY A 17 -6.89 -10.18 -2.62
N GLY A 18 -7.87 -10.36 -3.48
CA GLY A 18 -9.28 -10.24 -3.15
C GLY A 18 -9.87 -8.83 -3.34
N GLU A 19 -11.14 -8.69 -3.02
CA GLU A 19 -11.86 -7.43 -3.04
C GLU A 19 -11.62 -6.64 -1.75
N ALA A 20 -11.83 -5.31 -1.81
CA ALA A 20 -11.61 -4.42 -0.66
C ALA A 20 -12.44 -4.84 0.57
N GLU A 21 -13.68 -5.24 0.37
CA GLU A 21 -14.56 -5.72 1.44
C GLU A 21 -14.07 -7.03 2.07
N ALA A 22 -13.59 -7.97 1.24
CA ALA A 22 -13.04 -9.24 1.73
C ALA A 22 -11.78 -9.02 2.57
N LEU A 23 -10.90 -8.11 2.13
CA LEU A 23 -9.71 -7.71 2.88
C LEU A 23 -10.05 -6.96 4.17
N ALA A 24 -11.07 -6.11 4.16
CA ALA A 24 -11.55 -5.42 5.36
C ALA A 24 -12.16 -6.40 6.37
N ALA A 25 -12.96 -7.37 5.90
CA ALA A 25 -13.50 -8.43 6.77
C ALA A 25 -12.38 -9.30 7.37
N LEU A 26 -11.34 -9.61 6.57
CA LEU A 26 -10.15 -10.30 7.04
C LEU A 26 -9.39 -9.46 8.07
N ALA A 27 -9.24 -8.16 7.82
CA ALA A 27 -8.57 -7.23 8.73
C ALA A 27 -9.22 -7.24 10.11
N ASN A 28 -10.54 -7.12 10.17
CA ASN A 28 -11.29 -7.16 11.43
C ASN A 28 -11.06 -8.48 12.18
N LYS A 29 -11.05 -9.64 11.49
CA LYS A 29 -10.78 -10.94 12.10
C LYS A 29 -9.34 -11.06 12.61
N VAL A 30 -8.36 -10.56 11.85
CA VAL A 30 -6.94 -10.60 12.23
C VAL A 30 -6.68 -9.69 13.42
N LEU A 31 -7.21 -8.46 13.41
CA LEU A 31 -7.08 -7.52 14.52
C LEU A 31 -7.76 -8.02 15.79
N ALA A 32 -8.95 -8.65 15.68
CA ALA A 32 -9.62 -9.28 16.80
C ALA A 32 -8.80 -10.44 17.40
N LYS A 33 -8.15 -11.25 16.56
CA LYS A 33 -7.26 -12.34 17.01
C LYS A 33 -6.08 -11.82 17.82
N TYR A 34 -5.50 -10.70 17.40
CA TYR A 34 -4.30 -10.11 18.02
C TYR A 34 -4.63 -8.91 18.93
N ALA A 35 -5.85 -8.81 19.42
CA ALA A 35 -6.31 -7.69 20.26
C ALA A 35 -5.53 -7.57 21.59
N ASN A 36 -4.96 -8.67 22.08
CA ASN A 36 -4.18 -8.72 23.32
C ASN A 36 -2.69 -8.37 23.12
N GLU A 37 -2.24 -8.26 21.87
CA GLU A 37 -0.85 -7.93 21.56
C GLU A 37 -0.60 -6.42 21.61
N PRO A 38 0.65 -5.97 21.84
CA PRO A 38 0.98 -4.55 21.84
C PRO A 38 0.66 -3.90 20.50
N LYS A 39 -0.31 -2.98 20.49
CA LYS A 39 -0.81 -2.32 19.26
C LYS A 39 0.29 -1.57 18.48
N ASP A 40 1.32 -1.08 19.17
CA ASP A 40 2.43 -0.35 18.58
C ASP A 40 3.46 -1.24 17.87
N GLU A 41 3.47 -2.54 18.18
CA GLU A 41 4.44 -3.50 17.62
C GLU A 41 3.87 -4.31 16.47
N LEU A 42 2.54 -4.39 16.34
CA LEU A 42 1.88 -5.13 15.28
C LEU A 42 2.19 -4.54 13.91
N ARG A 43 2.85 -5.33 13.05
CA ARG A 43 3.22 -4.98 11.68
C ARG A 43 2.35 -5.75 10.70
N ILE A 44 1.23 -5.17 10.33
CA ILE A 44 0.25 -5.81 9.44
C ILE A 44 -0.05 -4.88 8.26
N ASN A 45 0.00 -5.43 7.05
CA ASN A 45 -0.31 -4.70 5.84
C ASN A 45 -1.49 -5.36 5.12
N PHE A 46 -2.48 -4.56 4.80
CA PHE A 46 -3.58 -4.96 3.93
C PHE A 46 -3.40 -4.28 2.58
N CYS A 47 -3.17 -5.08 1.54
CA CYS A 47 -2.87 -4.55 0.20
C CYS A 47 -4.17 -4.15 -0.52
N ILE A 48 -4.87 -3.15 -0.01
CA ILE A 48 -6.08 -2.63 -0.67
C ILE A 48 -5.64 -1.55 -1.66
N ASP A 49 -5.86 -1.79 -2.96
CA ASP A 49 -5.47 -0.88 -4.03
C ASP A 49 -6.50 -0.90 -5.18
N PRO A 50 -7.67 -0.27 -4.99
CA PRO A 50 -8.71 -0.25 -6.01
C PRO A 50 -8.33 0.56 -7.25
N ILE A 51 -7.51 1.61 -7.13
CA ILE A 51 -7.09 2.42 -8.28
C ILE A 51 -6.24 1.58 -9.23
N ILE A 52 -5.16 0.98 -8.74
CA ILE A 52 -4.26 0.16 -9.56
C ILE A 52 -4.97 -1.10 -10.07
N LYS A 53 -5.84 -1.70 -9.24
CA LYS A 53 -6.63 -2.86 -9.65
C LYS A 53 -7.56 -2.52 -10.82
N SER A 54 -8.19 -1.37 -10.84
CA SER A 54 -9.06 -0.93 -11.94
C SER A 54 -8.30 -0.79 -13.26
N LEU A 55 -7.02 -0.44 -13.22
CA LEU A 55 -6.15 -0.37 -14.40
C LEU A 55 -5.74 -1.75 -14.92
N SER A 56 -5.62 -2.73 -14.03
CA SER A 56 -5.15 -4.09 -14.37
C SER A 56 -6.25 -4.98 -14.95
N VAL A 57 -7.51 -4.77 -14.59
CA VAL A 57 -8.65 -5.62 -14.98
C VAL A 57 -9.60 -4.81 -15.87
N LYS A 58 -9.31 -4.77 -17.19
CA LYS A 58 -10.17 -4.25 -18.27
C LYS A 58 -11.07 -3.03 -17.90
N GLY A 59 -10.55 -2.08 -17.16
CA GLY A 59 -11.24 -0.80 -16.91
C GLY A 59 -12.49 -0.88 -16.02
N THR A 60 -12.82 -2.02 -15.48
CA THR A 60 -13.86 -2.13 -14.47
C THR A 60 -13.23 -2.16 -13.09
N CYS A 61 -13.36 -1.06 -12.37
CA CYS A 61 -13.38 -1.16 -10.91
C CYS A 61 -14.44 -2.21 -10.59
N GLY A 62 -14.08 -3.32 -9.95
CA GLY A 62 -15.00 -4.43 -9.67
C GLY A 62 -16.11 -4.09 -8.69
N CYS A 63 -16.38 -2.82 -8.45
CA CYS A 63 -17.53 -2.32 -7.73
C CYS A 63 -18.73 -2.42 -8.67
N LYS A 64 -19.55 -3.45 -8.50
CA LYS A 64 -20.89 -3.51 -9.11
C LYS A 64 -21.68 -2.30 -8.58
N GLU A 65 -22.63 -1.81 -9.37
CA GLU A 65 -23.45 -0.62 -9.04
C GLU A 65 -24.11 -0.65 -7.63
N ASN A 66 -24.20 -1.82 -6.99
CA ASN A 66 -24.77 -2.04 -5.66
C ASN A 66 -23.71 -2.32 -4.56
N GLU A 67 -22.40 -2.28 -4.86
CA GLU A 67 -21.36 -2.52 -3.86
C GLU A 67 -20.95 -1.20 -3.19
N ARG A 68 -20.63 -1.26 -1.90
CA ARG A 68 -20.09 -0.11 -1.16
C ARG A 68 -18.87 0.43 -1.89
N ASN A 69 -18.77 1.76 -1.99
CA ASN A 69 -17.61 2.39 -2.59
C ASN A 69 -16.34 1.92 -1.85
N CYS A 70 -15.36 1.41 -2.59
CA CYS A 70 -14.11 0.91 -2.02
C CYS A 70 -13.41 1.93 -1.11
N PHE A 71 -13.56 3.23 -1.40
CA PHE A 71 -13.02 4.30 -0.57
C PHE A 71 -13.72 4.44 0.78
N ASP A 72 -15.02 4.13 0.87
CA ASP A 72 -15.74 4.11 2.15
C ASP A 72 -15.23 2.99 3.03
N VAL A 73 -15.04 1.79 2.46
CA VAL A 73 -14.48 0.64 3.15
C VAL A 73 -13.05 0.93 3.66
N ILE A 74 -12.23 1.57 2.84
CA ILE A 74 -10.87 1.99 3.22
C ILE A 74 -10.92 3.01 4.36
N ALA A 75 -11.81 4.00 4.27
CA ALA A 75 -11.95 5.04 5.30
C ALA A 75 -12.40 4.45 6.64
N GLU A 76 -13.36 3.54 6.63
CA GLU A 76 -13.80 2.82 7.83
C GLU A 76 -12.64 2.00 8.44
N LEU A 77 -11.87 1.30 7.60
CA LEU A 77 -10.74 0.50 8.07
C LEU A 77 -9.60 1.37 8.62
N ILE A 78 -9.33 2.52 8.03
CA ILE A 78 -8.37 3.49 8.56
C ILE A 78 -8.79 3.95 9.96
N LYS A 79 -10.07 4.29 10.16
CA LYS A 79 -10.63 4.66 11.48
C LYS A 79 -10.51 3.52 12.48
N ALA A 80 -10.88 2.30 12.08
CA ALA A 80 -10.79 1.11 12.94
C ALA A 80 -9.34 0.77 13.34
N THR A 81 -8.37 1.12 12.49
CA THR A 81 -6.94 0.87 12.75
C THR A 81 -6.18 2.07 13.30
N ALA A 82 -6.86 3.15 13.71
CA ALA A 82 -6.22 4.41 14.13
C ALA A 82 -5.17 4.21 15.24
N GLU A 83 -5.47 3.34 16.21
CA GLU A 83 -4.60 3.03 17.34
C GLU A 83 -3.35 2.21 16.97
N TYR A 84 -3.36 1.54 15.82
CA TYR A 84 -2.26 0.68 15.39
C TYR A 84 -1.27 1.47 14.53
N LYS A 85 -0.15 1.86 15.09
CA LYS A 85 0.83 2.76 14.41
C LYS A 85 1.48 2.13 13.18
N ARG A 86 1.71 0.82 13.18
CA ARG A 86 2.44 0.08 12.13
C ARG A 86 1.54 -0.70 11.18
N VAL A 87 0.23 -0.65 11.37
CA VAL A 87 -0.73 -1.25 10.44
C VAL A 87 -0.91 -0.34 9.23
N LYS A 88 -0.78 -0.90 8.02
CA LYS A 88 -1.00 -0.24 6.74
C LYS A 88 -2.25 -0.81 6.08
N VAL A 89 -3.04 0.06 5.48
CA VAL A 89 -4.34 -0.30 4.86
C VAL A 89 -4.24 -0.26 3.34
N VAL A 90 -3.69 0.82 2.81
CA VAL A 90 -3.54 1.04 1.37
C VAL A 90 -2.13 0.67 0.94
N ASN A 91 -2.01 -0.08 -0.16
CA ASN A 91 -0.73 -0.38 -0.79
C ASN A 91 -0.74 0.09 -2.24
N VAL A 92 -0.04 1.17 -2.52
CA VAL A 92 0.06 1.70 -3.89
C VAL A 92 1.17 0.97 -4.63
N SER A 93 0.78 0.16 -5.63
CA SER A 93 1.71 -0.72 -6.35
C SER A 93 2.27 -0.09 -7.61
N GLY A 94 3.45 0.54 -7.52
CA GLY A 94 4.26 0.95 -8.66
C GLY A 94 4.77 -0.22 -9.49
N ALA A 95 5.01 -1.37 -8.88
CA ALA A 95 5.46 -2.58 -9.56
C ALA A 95 4.52 -3.02 -10.70
N THR A 96 3.23 -2.71 -10.61
CA THR A 96 2.27 -2.97 -11.68
C THR A 96 2.61 -2.18 -12.96
N PHE A 97 3.00 -0.91 -12.82
CA PHE A 97 3.42 -0.08 -13.94
C PHE A 97 4.77 -0.54 -14.52
N SER A 98 5.74 -0.81 -13.65
CA SER A 98 7.05 -1.32 -14.07
C SER A 98 6.92 -2.64 -14.82
N ASN A 99 6.13 -3.58 -14.33
CA ASN A 99 5.89 -4.86 -15.00
C ASN A 99 5.10 -4.72 -16.31
N ALA A 100 4.35 -3.65 -16.49
CA ALA A 100 3.71 -3.28 -17.75
C ALA A 100 4.67 -2.61 -18.77
N GLY A 101 5.92 -2.36 -18.38
CA GLY A 101 6.96 -1.81 -19.26
C GLY A 101 7.24 -0.32 -19.08
N SER A 102 6.78 0.31 -18.02
CA SER A 102 7.11 1.71 -17.73
C SER A 102 8.58 1.88 -17.36
N THR A 103 9.12 3.04 -17.68
CA THR A 103 10.43 3.47 -17.20
C THR A 103 10.42 3.73 -15.70
N ILE A 104 11.59 3.80 -15.07
CA ILE A 104 11.76 4.10 -13.65
C ILE A 104 11.07 5.45 -13.27
N VAL A 105 11.17 6.45 -14.17
CA VAL A 105 10.55 7.77 -13.95
C VAL A 105 9.04 7.70 -14.04
N GLU A 106 8.51 6.99 -15.02
CA GLU A 106 7.07 6.78 -15.20
C GLU A 106 6.46 5.96 -14.04
N GLU A 107 7.15 4.88 -13.62
CA GLU A 107 6.74 4.12 -12.44
C GLU A 107 6.59 5.03 -11.23
N LEU A 108 7.59 5.87 -10.97
CA LEU A 108 7.58 6.81 -9.85
C LEU A 108 6.45 7.84 -9.98
N ALA A 109 6.28 8.43 -11.17
CA ALA A 109 5.28 9.45 -11.43
C ALA A 109 3.85 8.88 -11.25
N PHE A 110 3.55 7.74 -11.86
CA PHE A 110 2.22 7.11 -11.77
C PHE A 110 1.90 6.65 -10.35
N THR A 111 2.89 6.09 -9.66
CA THR A 111 2.73 5.64 -8.27
C THR A 111 2.41 6.82 -7.34
N LEU A 112 3.16 7.92 -7.46
CA LEU A 112 2.92 9.11 -6.63
C LEU A 112 1.61 9.80 -6.99
N SER A 113 1.22 9.82 -8.27
CA SER A 113 -0.08 10.35 -8.71
C SER A 113 -1.24 9.53 -8.13
N ALA A 114 -1.15 8.19 -8.19
CA ALA A 114 -2.15 7.32 -7.57
C ALA A 114 -2.22 7.53 -6.04
N ALA A 115 -1.08 7.66 -5.38
CA ALA A 115 -1.02 7.93 -3.95
C ALA A 115 -1.64 9.28 -3.59
N HIS A 116 -1.41 10.30 -4.41
CA HIS A 116 -2.03 11.61 -4.24
C HIS A 116 -3.55 11.54 -4.38
N GLU A 117 -4.07 10.77 -5.34
CA GLU A 117 -5.50 10.55 -5.50
C GLU A 117 -6.13 9.89 -4.26
N TYR A 118 -5.40 8.93 -3.61
CA TYR A 118 -5.84 8.38 -2.33
C TYR A 118 -5.91 9.43 -1.23
N LEU A 119 -4.95 10.37 -1.16
CA LEU A 119 -5.00 11.46 -0.19
C LEU A 119 -6.26 12.31 -0.40
N VAL A 120 -6.50 12.75 -1.63
CA VAL A 120 -7.66 13.60 -1.96
C VAL A 120 -8.97 12.90 -1.62
N LYS A 121 -9.19 11.70 -2.17
CA LYS A 121 -10.46 10.98 -1.97
C LYS A 121 -10.75 10.59 -0.52
N LEU A 122 -9.71 10.21 0.24
CA LEU A 122 -9.90 9.84 1.64
C LEU A 122 -10.06 11.07 2.55
N MET A 123 -9.45 12.19 2.20
CA MET A 123 -9.70 13.46 2.90
C MET A 123 -11.11 13.99 2.63
N GLU A 124 -11.67 13.83 1.43
CA GLU A 124 -13.08 14.10 1.12
C GLU A 124 -14.06 13.28 1.99
N LYS A 125 -13.63 12.08 2.46
CA LYS A 125 -14.38 11.25 3.41
C LYS A 125 -14.20 11.69 4.88
N GLY A 126 -13.58 12.84 5.12
CA GLY A 126 -13.43 13.45 6.44
C GLY A 126 -12.26 12.91 7.26
N LEU A 127 -11.28 12.26 6.64
CA LEU A 127 -10.03 11.86 7.28
C LEU A 127 -9.01 13.00 7.20
N THR A 128 -8.16 13.10 8.21
CA THR A 128 -7.03 14.05 8.21
C THR A 128 -5.86 13.50 7.40
N ILE A 129 -4.99 14.40 6.92
CA ILE A 129 -3.76 14.01 6.22
C ILE A 129 -2.88 13.07 7.06
N ASP A 130 -2.81 13.30 8.37
CA ASP A 130 -2.02 12.48 9.29
C ASP A 130 -2.57 11.06 9.45
N GLU A 131 -3.89 10.87 9.36
CA GLU A 131 -4.51 9.56 9.41
C GLU A 131 -4.30 8.80 8.11
N VAL A 132 -4.45 9.46 6.96
CA VAL A 132 -4.33 8.82 5.64
C VAL A 132 -2.89 8.50 5.31
N ALA A 133 -1.98 9.48 5.34
CA ALA A 133 -0.60 9.30 4.88
C ALA A 133 0.14 8.19 5.66
N ARG A 134 -0.14 8.05 6.94
CA ARG A 134 0.46 7.00 7.78
C ARG A 134 -0.05 5.59 7.49
N LYS A 135 -1.18 5.44 6.80
CA LYS A 135 -1.79 4.14 6.45
C LYS A 135 -1.48 3.70 5.03
N ILE A 136 -0.75 4.53 4.26
CA ILE A 136 -0.28 4.19 2.92
C ILE A 136 1.08 3.49 3.01
N ARG A 137 1.25 2.45 2.18
CA ARG A 137 2.49 1.76 1.87
C ARG A 137 2.68 1.79 0.36
N PHE A 138 3.91 1.86 -0.08
CA PHE A 138 4.28 1.81 -1.49
C PHE A 138 4.96 0.49 -1.82
N THR A 139 4.71 -0.04 -3.00
CA THR A 139 5.46 -1.18 -3.53
C THR A 139 6.09 -0.76 -4.84
N PHE A 140 7.41 -0.80 -4.93
CA PHE A 140 8.18 -0.50 -6.15
C PHE A 140 8.88 -1.75 -6.66
N ALA A 141 8.95 -1.87 -7.99
CA ALA A 141 9.76 -2.90 -8.61
C ALA A 141 11.26 -2.56 -8.49
N VAL A 142 12.10 -3.57 -8.47
CA VAL A 142 13.56 -3.42 -8.55
C VAL A 142 14.04 -4.15 -9.81
N THR A 143 14.69 -3.39 -10.70
CA THR A 143 15.27 -3.88 -11.96
C THR A 143 16.78 -4.08 -11.82
N ALA A 144 17.44 -4.50 -12.91
CA ALA A 144 18.89 -4.70 -12.93
C ALA A 144 19.71 -3.38 -12.86
N ASN A 145 19.08 -2.22 -13.03
CA ASN A 145 19.76 -0.92 -13.02
C ASN A 145 20.04 -0.41 -11.60
N TYR A 146 21.00 -1.03 -10.92
CA TYR A 146 21.30 -0.83 -9.51
C TYR A 146 21.32 0.64 -9.03
N PHE A 147 22.10 1.50 -9.69
CA PHE A 147 22.24 2.90 -9.27
C PHE A 147 20.97 3.73 -9.53
N LEU A 148 20.26 3.46 -10.62
CA LEU A 148 18.99 4.14 -10.91
C LEU A 148 17.90 3.71 -9.94
N GLU A 149 17.87 2.45 -9.53
CA GLU A 149 16.96 1.95 -8.52
C GLU A 149 17.23 2.60 -7.15
N MET A 150 18.49 2.72 -6.74
CA MET A 150 18.84 3.46 -5.52
C MET A 150 18.37 4.91 -5.60
N ALA A 151 18.58 5.58 -6.72
CA ALA A 151 18.15 6.95 -6.96
C ALA A 151 16.61 7.07 -6.88
N LYS A 152 15.87 6.11 -7.48
CA LYS A 152 14.41 6.04 -7.43
C LYS A 152 13.89 6.03 -6.00
N PHE A 153 14.37 5.14 -5.15
CA PHE A 153 13.93 5.07 -3.75
C PHE A 153 14.25 6.32 -2.94
N ARG A 154 15.36 6.99 -3.24
CA ARG A 154 15.71 8.27 -2.59
C ARG A 154 14.79 9.39 -3.07
N ALA A 155 14.57 9.49 -4.37
CA ALA A 155 13.67 10.46 -4.99
C ALA A 155 12.22 10.27 -4.51
N ALA A 156 11.74 9.01 -4.49
CA ALA A 156 10.41 8.66 -4.03
C ALA A 156 10.11 9.22 -2.64
N ARG A 157 11.02 9.01 -1.68
CA ARG A 157 10.86 9.48 -0.30
C ARG A 157 10.80 11.00 -0.22
N MET A 158 11.65 11.68 -0.98
CA MET A 158 11.70 13.15 -0.99
C MET A 158 10.45 13.74 -1.63
N LEU A 159 10.03 13.21 -2.78
CA LEU A 159 8.84 13.67 -3.48
C LEU A 159 7.57 13.42 -2.66
N TRP A 160 7.43 12.24 -2.05
CA TRP A 160 6.31 11.95 -1.17
C TRP A 160 6.25 12.89 0.02
N ALA A 161 7.39 13.14 0.67
CA ALA A 161 7.44 14.09 1.78
C ALA A 161 7.00 15.50 1.36
N ASN A 162 7.38 15.95 0.17
CA ASN A 162 6.96 17.25 -0.37
C ASN A 162 5.45 17.28 -0.69
N ILE A 163 4.89 16.20 -1.24
CA ILE A 163 3.45 16.06 -1.50
C ILE A 163 2.67 16.16 -0.18
N VAL A 164 3.04 15.37 0.82
CA VAL A 164 2.34 15.38 2.12
C VAL A 164 2.52 16.72 2.83
N LYS A 165 3.70 17.33 2.74
CA LYS A 165 3.99 18.65 3.32
C LYS A 165 3.06 19.75 2.80
N ALA A 166 2.67 19.69 1.53
CA ALA A 166 1.75 20.65 0.92
C ALA A 166 0.36 20.67 1.59
N TYR A 167 0.00 19.59 2.28
CA TYR A 167 -1.25 19.47 3.07
C TYR A 167 -1.10 19.90 4.53
N ASN A 168 0.05 20.45 4.94
CA ASN A 168 0.32 20.92 6.29
C ASN A 168 0.02 19.87 7.39
N PRO A 169 0.69 18.71 7.39
CA PRO A 169 0.48 17.69 8.40
C PRO A 169 0.90 18.20 9.79
N ALA A 170 0.15 17.82 10.81
CA ALA A 170 0.47 18.19 12.20
C ALA A 170 1.67 17.39 12.75
N LYS A 171 2.02 16.27 12.12
CA LYS A 171 3.10 15.37 12.58
C LYS A 171 4.11 15.12 11.48
N ASP A 172 5.38 15.38 11.72
CA ASP A 172 6.47 15.11 10.77
C ASP A 172 6.58 13.64 10.35
N CYS A 173 6.16 12.71 11.21
CA CYS A 173 6.17 11.29 10.89
C CYS A 173 5.19 10.90 9.76
N SER A 174 4.20 11.73 9.47
CA SER A 174 3.24 11.51 8.38
C SER A 174 3.87 11.70 6.99
N MET A 175 4.96 12.47 6.90
CA MET A 175 5.72 12.66 5.67
C MET A 175 6.64 11.47 5.33
N LYS A 176 6.81 10.51 6.26
CA LYS A 176 7.70 9.36 6.06
C LYS A 176 7.04 8.32 5.16
N MET A 177 7.70 8.02 4.04
CA MET A 177 7.29 6.94 3.14
C MET A 177 7.64 5.58 3.73
N VAL A 178 6.71 4.63 3.69
CA VAL A 178 6.97 3.21 3.90
C VAL A 178 6.95 2.53 2.54
N ALA A 179 8.10 2.04 2.10
CA ALA A 179 8.27 1.41 0.81
C ALA A 179 8.66 -0.06 0.96
N HIS A 180 8.10 -0.90 0.10
CA HIS A 180 8.43 -2.29 -0.11
C HIS A 180 9.04 -2.47 -1.50
N ALA A 181 10.12 -3.19 -1.60
CA ALA A 181 10.77 -3.51 -2.86
C ALA A 181 10.42 -4.94 -3.28
N VAL A 182 10.07 -5.13 -4.54
CA VAL A 182 9.84 -6.44 -5.15
C VAL A 182 10.70 -6.57 -6.40
N THR A 183 11.22 -7.75 -6.68
CA THR A 183 11.95 -7.98 -7.93
C THR A 183 11.00 -7.81 -9.12
N SER A 184 11.42 -7.01 -10.11
CA SER A 184 10.67 -6.85 -11.36
C SER A 184 10.56 -8.18 -12.11
N THR A 185 9.40 -8.44 -12.70
CA THR A 185 9.22 -9.61 -13.58
C THR A 185 10.12 -9.57 -14.81
N TRP A 186 10.61 -8.39 -15.21
CA TRP A 186 11.58 -8.22 -16.30
C TRP A 186 12.96 -8.82 -16.00
N ASN A 187 13.28 -9.03 -14.73
CA ASN A 187 14.53 -9.68 -14.30
C ASN A 187 14.41 -11.19 -14.18
N GLN A 188 13.20 -11.73 -14.35
CA GLN A 188 12.92 -13.14 -14.18
C GLN A 188 12.90 -13.85 -15.53
N THR A 189 13.42 -15.07 -15.59
CA THR A 189 13.40 -15.89 -16.79
C THR A 189 12.38 -17.02 -16.68
N VAL A 190 11.67 -17.27 -17.77
CA VAL A 190 10.73 -18.40 -17.84
C VAL A 190 11.47 -19.73 -18.02
N TYR A 191 12.69 -19.68 -18.57
CA TYR A 191 13.46 -20.87 -18.96
C TYR A 191 14.21 -21.51 -17.78
N ASP A 192 14.50 -20.75 -16.74
CA ASP A 192 15.22 -21.25 -15.57
C ASP A 192 14.64 -20.67 -14.27
N PRO A 193 13.62 -21.33 -13.71
CA PRO A 193 12.93 -20.84 -12.51
C PRO A 193 13.81 -20.89 -11.24
N TYR A 194 14.92 -21.62 -11.27
CA TYR A 194 15.84 -21.71 -10.12
C TYR A 194 16.85 -20.54 -10.05
N VAL A 195 16.98 -19.77 -11.12
CA VAL A 195 17.85 -18.58 -11.18
C VAL A 195 17.11 -17.30 -10.79
N ASN A 196 15.80 -17.33 -10.79
CA ASN A 196 14.95 -16.17 -10.50
C ASN A 196 14.99 -15.73 -9.03
#